data_f61e9cc78bea31c0f98f2963e4d41c48
#
_entry.id   f61e9cc78bea31c0f98f2963e4d41c48
#
_cell.length_a   1.000
_cell.length_b   1.000
_cell.length_c   1.000
_cell.angle_alpha   90.00
_cell.angle_beta   90.00
_cell.angle_gamma   90.00
#
_symmetry.space_group_name_H-M   'P 1'
#
loop_
_entity.id
_entity.type
_entity.pdbx_description
1 polymer ?
#
loop_
_entity_poly.entity_id
_entity_poly.type
_entity_poly.pdbx_seq_one_letter_code
_entity_poly.pdbx_strand_id
1 'polypeptide(L)'
;MAATKTASKKAASKTAKKPPQSARKATATPATKAKSKSGAAERPADAIKLLKGDHKEVKTWFKQYEDLEADADKQALADRICLALTVHAQIEEEIFYPAARAAIDDGDLFDEAEVEHGTAKQLIAEIQAMKVGDRLFDAKVIVLGEYIDHHVEEEESEMFPEARDSDLDLKALGVQLAARKAELMAAAGQ
;
A
#
# COMPACT_ATOMS: atom_id res chain seq x y z
N MET A 1 0.29 -40.38 -49.77
CA MET A 1 -0.09 -39.52 -50.88
C MET A 1 0.02 -38.11 -50.38
N ALA A 2 1.17 -37.42 -50.58
CA ALA A 2 1.52 -36.57 -51.74
C ALA A 2 0.45 -35.53 -52.01
N ALA A 3 0.69 -34.23 -51.97
CA ALA A 3 1.65 -33.38 -52.65
C ALA A 3 1.57 -31.96 -52.01
N THR A 4 2.61 -31.26 -51.55
CA THR A 4 3.54 -30.36 -52.31
C THR A 4 2.98 -29.43 -53.37
N LYS A 5 3.21 -28.13 -53.21
CA LYS A 5 3.73 -27.12 -54.19
C LYS A 5 3.77 -25.75 -53.54
N THR A 6 4.94 -25.20 -53.21
CA THR A 6 5.94 -24.41 -53.98
C THR A 6 5.44 -23.12 -54.59
N ALA A 7 5.96 -22.04 -54.08
CA ALA A 7 6.90 -21.02 -54.58
C ALA A 7 6.32 -19.89 -55.42
N SER A 8 6.66 -18.62 -55.18
CA SER A 8 7.64 -17.81 -55.93
C SER A 8 7.53 -16.34 -55.51
N LYS A 9 8.50 -15.72 -54.91
CA LYS A 9 9.59 -14.87 -55.43
C LYS A 9 9.20 -13.78 -56.44
N LYS A 10 9.28 -12.50 -56.01
CA LYS A 10 9.88 -11.46 -56.85
C LYS A 10 10.37 -10.27 -56.03
N ALA A 11 11.64 -9.99 -56.20
CA ALA A 11 12.36 -8.81 -55.73
C ALA A 11 12.47 -7.76 -56.88
N ALA A 12 12.67 -6.51 -56.54
CA ALA A 12 13.43 -5.45 -57.23
C ALA A 12 13.01 -4.09 -56.64
N SER A 13 13.80 -3.20 -56.27
CA SER A 13 15.10 -2.64 -56.58
C SER A 13 15.01 -1.11 -56.51
N LYS A 14 15.92 -0.53 -55.73
CA LYS A 14 16.63 0.76 -55.89
C LYS A 14 15.86 2.03 -56.27
N THR A 15 16.00 3.14 -55.49
CA THR A 15 16.97 4.19 -55.85
C THR A 15 17.18 5.19 -54.73
N ALA A 16 18.43 5.51 -54.49
CA ALA A 16 18.93 6.56 -53.62
C ALA A 16 18.88 7.94 -54.27
N LYS A 17 18.62 9.00 -53.49
CA LYS A 17 19.05 10.35 -53.87
C LYS A 17 19.34 11.18 -52.63
N LYS A 18 20.57 11.64 -52.54
CA LYS A 18 21.16 12.51 -51.50
C LYS A 18 21.13 13.98 -52.01
N PRO A 19 21.50 14.98 -51.19
CA PRO A 19 20.72 16.14 -50.73
C PRO A 19 21.02 17.46 -51.50
N PRO A 20 20.59 18.60 -50.98
CA PRO A 20 21.56 19.68 -50.73
C PRO A 20 21.44 20.33 -49.34
N GLN A 21 22.59 20.71 -48.83
CA GLN A 21 22.81 21.64 -47.73
C GLN A 21 22.44 23.07 -48.16
N SER A 22 21.91 23.86 -47.25
CA SER A 22 22.31 25.26 -47.10
C SER A 22 21.61 25.94 -45.89
N ALA A 23 22.43 26.73 -45.24
CA ALA A 23 22.17 27.95 -44.50
C ALA A 23 21.75 27.91 -43.01
N ARG A 24 22.76 28.23 -42.19
CA ARG A 24 22.69 28.71 -40.84
C ARG A 24 21.76 29.93 -40.70
N LYS A 25 20.89 29.90 -39.70
CA LYS A 25 20.45 31.12 -39.04
C LYS A 25 20.32 30.85 -37.52
N ALA A 26 21.22 31.44 -36.77
CA ALA A 26 21.20 31.50 -35.32
C ALA A 26 20.01 32.34 -34.89
N THR A 27 19.13 31.79 -34.10
CA THR A 27 18.16 32.56 -33.32
C THR A 27 18.20 32.06 -31.89
N ALA A 28 18.38 33.02 -31.01
CA ALA A 28 18.53 32.92 -29.59
C ALA A 28 17.41 32.12 -28.93
N THR A 29 17.80 31.19 -28.06
CA THR A 29 16.92 30.46 -27.16
C THR A 29 16.54 31.38 -25.98
N PRO A 30 15.26 31.61 -25.68
CA PRO A 30 14.89 32.21 -24.40
C PRO A 30 15.06 31.15 -23.31
N ALA A 31 15.84 31.46 -22.30
CA ALA A 31 16.00 30.68 -21.09
C ALA A 31 14.65 30.48 -20.40
N THR A 32 14.05 29.30 -20.54
CA THR A 32 12.94 28.88 -19.74
C THR A 32 13.43 28.67 -18.30
N LYS A 33 13.06 29.59 -17.44
CA LYS A 33 13.21 29.54 -16.00
C LYS A 33 12.50 28.28 -15.51
N ALA A 34 13.24 27.20 -15.29
CA ALA A 34 12.76 26.03 -14.60
C ALA A 34 12.35 26.47 -13.20
N LYS A 35 11.05 26.54 -12.98
CA LYS A 35 10.47 26.71 -11.65
C LYS A 35 10.75 25.41 -10.91
N SER A 36 11.82 25.38 -10.13
CA SER A 36 12.02 24.32 -9.14
C SER A 36 10.80 24.35 -8.23
N LYS A 37 9.93 23.37 -8.35
CA LYS A 37 9.01 23.03 -7.27
C LYS A 37 9.89 22.59 -6.11
N SER A 38 10.19 23.52 -5.18
CA SER A 38 10.61 23.15 -3.85
C SER A 38 9.52 22.22 -3.33
N GLY A 39 9.87 20.94 -3.09
CA GLY A 39 9.01 20.03 -2.38
C GLY A 39 8.72 20.67 -1.03
N ALA A 40 7.53 21.23 -0.89
CA ALA A 40 6.97 21.47 0.42
C ALA A 40 6.91 20.07 1.05
N ALA A 41 7.71 19.82 2.07
CA ALA A 41 7.55 18.64 2.90
C ALA A 41 6.09 18.66 3.34
N GLU A 42 5.31 17.69 2.85
CA GLU A 42 3.92 17.54 3.19
C GLU A 42 3.89 17.43 4.72
N ARG A 43 3.16 18.33 5.39
CA ARG A 43 3.09 18.27 6.85
C ARG A 43 2.56 16.89 7.19
N PRO A 44 3.18 16.19 8.15
CA PRO A 44 2.71 14.87 8.53
C PRO A 44 1.20 14.93 8.82
N ALA A 45 0.48 13.96 8.33
CA ALA A 45 -0.94 13.81 8.60
C ALA A 45 -1.14 13.70 10.12
N ASP A 46 -2.30 14.12 10.64
CA ASP A 46 -2.63 13.77 12.02
C ASP A 46 -2.77 12.24 12.16
N ALA A 47 -2.73 11.73 13.39
CA ALA A 47 -2.75 10.31 13.69
C ALA A 47 -3.90 9.59 13.00
N ILE A 48 -5.13 10.09 13.17
CA ILE A 48 -6.33 9.46 12.60
C ILE A 48 -6.29 9.46 11.07
N LYS A 49 -5.80 10.53 10.44
CA LYS A 49 -5.68 10.57 8.99
C LYS A 49 -4.65 9.58 8.47
N LEU A 50 -3.56 9.36 9.21
CA LEU A 50 -2.55 8.35 8.88
C LEU A 50 -3.16 6.95 8.97
N LEU A 51 -3.78 6.59 10.10
CA LEU A 51 -4.38 5.28 10.35
C LEU A 51 -5.49 4.96 9.33
N LYS A 52 -6.42 5.90 9.10
CA LYS A 52 -7.45 5.76 8.04
C LYS A 52 -6.87 5.64 6.63
N GLY A 53 -5.70 6.19 6.39
CA GLY A 53 -4.96 6.00 5.13
C GLY A 53 -4.52 4.56 4.95
N ASP A 54 -4.01 3.95 6.01
CA ASP A 54 -3.56 2.55 6.04
C ASP A 54 -4.75 1.59 5.89
N HIS A 55 -5.84 1.82 6.61
CA HIS A 55 -7.10 1.06 6.48
C HIS A 55 -7.58 1.02 5.03
N LYS A 56 -7.65 2.19 4.40
CA LYS A 56 -8.08 2.31 3.01
C LYS A 56 -7.15 1.56 2.04
N GLU A 57 -5.86 1.63 2.28
CA GLU A 57 -4.87 0.94 1.44
C GLU A 57 -5.03 -0.57 1.53
N VAL A 58 -5.07 -1.12 2.75
CA VAL A 58 -5.21 -2.55 2.99
C VAL A 58 -6.56 -3.06 2.48
N LYS A 59 -7.65 -2.36 2.71
CA LYS A 59 -8.98 -2.68 2.16
C LYS A 59 -8.99 -2.74 0.63
N THR A 60 -8.21 -1.86 -0.02
CA THR A 60 -8.05 -1.90 -1.47
C THR A 60 -7.29 -3.15 -1.91
N TRP A 61 -6.25 -3.56 -1.17
CA TRP A 61 -5.47 -4.75 -1.49
C TRP A 61 -6.23 -6.05 -1.27
N PHE A 62 -7.07 -6.16 -0.24
CA PHE A 62 -7.94 -7.32 -0.07
C PHE A 62 -8.89 -7.49 -1.26
N LYS A 63 -9.50 -6.41 -1.75
CA LYS A 63 -10.34 -6.46 -2.95
C LYS A 63 -9.54 -6.85 -4.20
N GLN A 64 -8.33 -6.32 -4.36
CA GLN A 64 -7.45 -6.72 -5.46
C GLN A 64 -7.08 -8.20 -5.38
N TYR A 65 -6.87 -8.73 -4.16
CA TYR A 65 -6.52 -10.12 -3.95
C TYR A 65 -7.59 -11.08 -4.49
N GLU A 66 -8.86 -10.75 -4.30
CA GLU A 66 -9.99 -11.57 -4.79
C GLU A 66 -10.02 -11.67 -6.32
N ASP A 67 -9.55 -10.65 -7.02
CA ASP A 67 -9.52 -10.59 -8.50
C ASP A 67 -8.26 -11.24 -9.11
N LEU A 68 -7.26 -11.63 -8.29
CA LEU A 68 -6.01 -12.22 -8.79
C LEU A 68 -6.20 -13.70 -9.15
N GLU A 69 -5.63 -14.09 -10.29
CA GLU A 69 -5.61 -15.50 -10.75
C GLU A 69 -4.21 -16.13 -10.64
N ALA A 70 -3.15 -15.33 -10.82
CA ALA A 70 -1.77 -15.83 -10.83
C ALA A 70 -1.23 -16.04 -9.41
N ASP A 71 -0.75 -17.24 -9.12
CA ASP A 71 -0.23 -17.64 -7.82
C ASP A 71 0.88 -16.72 -7.30
N ALA A 72 1.80 -16.29 -8.18
CA ALA A 72 2.89 -15.40 -7.80
C ALA A 72 2.40 -14.03 -7.34
N ASP A 73 1.37 -13.49 -8.01
CA ASP A 73 0.78 -12.19 -7.67
C ASP A 73 -0.03 -12.29 -6.36
N LYS A 74 -0.75 -13.40 -6.16
CA LYS A 74 -1.45 -13.69 -4.89
C LYS A 74 -0.49 -13.77 -3.73
N GLN A 75 0.62 -14.51 -3.86
CA GLN A 75 1.62 -14.61 -2.80
C GLN A 75 2.21 -13.25 -2.46
N ALA A 76 2.64 -12.50 -3.48
CA ALA A 76 3.25 -11.19 -3.29
C ALA A 76 2.29 -10.19 -2.61
N LEU A 77 1.00 -10.22 -2.99
CA LEU A 77 0.01 -9.32 -2.38
C LEU A 77 -0.35 -9.75 -0.95
N ALA A 78 -0.47 -11.06 -0.68
CA ALA A 78 -0.69 -11.57 0.67
C ALA A 78 0.46 -11.21 1.61
N ASP A 79 1.72 -11.37 1.16
CA ASP A 79 2.90 -10.99 1.94
C ASP A 79 2.90 -9.48 2.24
N ARG A 80 2.53 -8.67 1.26
CA ARG A 80 2.42 -7.21 1.43
C ARG A 80 1.32 -6.82 2.42
N ILE A 81 0.15 -7.45 2.35
CA ILE A 81 -0.97 -7.25 3.29
C ILE A 81 -0.51 -7.62 4.71
N CYS A 82 0.07 -8.80 4.89
CA CYS A 82 0.55 -9.26 6.18
C CYS A 82 1.57 -8.32 6.81
N LEU A 83 2.53 -7.82 6.02
CA LEU A 83 3.52 -6.85 6.49
C LEU A 83 2.86 -5.54 6.91
N ALA A 84 1.98 -4.99 6.07
CA ALA A 84 1.32 -3.72 6.35
C ALA A 84 0.47 -3.79 7.62
N LEU A 85 -0.31 -4.86 7.80
CA LEU A 85 -1.12 -5.08 9.01
C LEU A 85 -0.25 -5.28 10.25
N THR A 86 0.87 -5.99 10.15
CA THR A 86 1.81 -6.14 11.27
C THR A 86 2.36 -4.80 11.72
N VAL A 87 2.79 -3.96 10.77
CA VAL A 87 3.33 -2.62 11.06
C VAL A 87 2.26 -1.70 11.62
N HIS A 88 1.05 -1.76 11.06
CA HIS A 88 -0.09 -0.95 11.48
C HIS A 88 -0.48 -1.27 12.92
N ALA A 89 -0.76 -2.52 13.24
CA ALA A 89 -1.07 -2.95 14.59
C ALA A 89 0.04 -2.56 15.59
N GLN A 90 1.30 -2.65 15.19
CA GLN A 90 2.42 -2.31 16.07
C GLN A 90 2.48 -0.82 16.39
N ILE A 91 2.24 0.07 15.44
CA ILE A 91 2.25 1.52 15.72
C ILE A 91 1.04 1.95 16.56
N GLU A 92 -0.08 1.26 16.46
CA GLU A 92 -1.25 1.50 17.32
C GLU A 92 -0.99 1.03 18.74
N GLU A 93 -0.53 -0.17 18.94
CA GLU A 93 -0.23 -0.74 20.26
C GLU A 93 0.90 -0.01 20.98
N GLU A 94 1.91 0.46 20.26
CA GLU A 94 3.04 1.17 20.86
C GLU A 94 2.76 2.65 21.16
N ILE A 95 1.92 3.32 20.34
CA ILE A 95 1.80 4.79 20.35
C ILE A 95 0.35 5.26 20.49
N PHE A 96 -0.55 4.82 19.59
CA PHE A 96 -1.90 5.40 19.51
C PHE A 96 -2.77 4.94 20.67
N TYR A 97 -2.91 3.64 20.92
CA TYR A 97 -3.76 3.11 21.98
C TYR A 97 -3.35 3.55 23.38
N PRO A 98 -2.05 3.56 23.75
CA PRO A 98 -1.67 4.07 25.07
C PRO A 98 -2.05 5.54 25.28
N ALA A 99 -1.91 6.37 24.25
CA ALA A 99 -2.27 7.78 24.33
C ALA A 99 -3.80 7.96 24.35
N ALA A 100 -4.54 7.24 23.50
CA ALA A 100 -5.98 7.32 23.41
C ALA A 100 -6.65 6.78 24.69
N ARG A 101 -6.23 5.63 25.22
CA ARG A 101 -6.72 5.06 26.50
C ARG A 101 -6.52 6.00 27.69
N ALA A 102 -5.52 6.87 27.65
CA ALA A 102 -5.31 7.86 28.72
C ALA A 102 -6.25 9.08 28.62
N ALA A 103 -6.88 9.30 27.48
CA ALA A 103 -7.69 10.48 27.16
C ALA A 103 -9.18 10.17 26.91
N ILE A 104 -9.51 8.90 26.69
CA ILE A 104 -10.88 8.40 26.44
C ILE A 104 -11.29 7.53 27.62
N ASP A 105 -12.48 7.76 28.17
CA ASP A 105 -13.01 7.02 29.32
C ASP A 105 -13.84 5.80 28.88
N ASP A 106 -13.36 5.08 27.87
CA ASP A 106 -13.92 3.82 27.40
C ASP A 106 -12.83 2.74 27.29
N GLY A 107 -12.63 2.02 28.38
CA GLY A 107 -11.62 0.95 28.47
C GLY A 107 -11.94 -0.26 27.61
N ASP A 108 -13.22 -0.57 27.43
CA ASP A 108 -13.70 -1.78 26.76
C ASP A 108 -13.33 -1.76 25.27
N LEU A 109 -13.41 -0.61 24.59
CA LEU A 109 -12.97 -0.42 23.20
C LEU A 109 -11.53 -0.86 22.94
N PHE A 110 -10.63 -0.52 23.87
CA PHE A 110 -9.22 -0.88 23.73
C PHE A 110 -8.95 -2.34 24.10
N ASP A 111 -9.73 -2.91 25.00
CA ASP A 111 -9.61 -4.31 25.39
C ASP A 111 -10.11 -5.22 24.23
N GLU A 112 -11.16 -4.83 23.52
CA GLU A 112 -11.65 -5.48 22.32
C GLU A 112 -10.60 -5.39 21.19
N ALA A 113 -10.09 -4.21 20.89
CA ALA A 113 -9.04 -4.01 19.89
C ALA A 113 -7.77 -4.84 20.16
N GLU A 114 -7.36 -5.01 21.43
CA GLU A 114 -6.23 -5.87 21.82
C GLU A 114 -6.49 -7.34 21.47
N VAL A 115 -7.69 -7.84 21.74
CA VAL A 115 -8.10 -9.22 21.40
C VAL A 115 -8.15 -9.41 19.88
N GLU A 116 -8.67 -8.43 19.16
CA GLU A 116 -8.76 -8.45 17.71
C GLU A 116 -7.37 -8.45 17.08
N HIS A 117 -6.47 -7.58 17.52
CA HIS A 117 -5.07 -7.59 17.08
C HIS A 117 -4.40 -8.95 17.34
N GLY A 118 -4.66 -9.55 18.51
CA GLY A 118 -4.15 -10.90 18.83
C GLY A 118 -4.60 -11.94 17.82
N THR A 119 -5.87 -11.92 17.44
CA THR A 119 -6.46 -12.83 16.45
C THR A 119 -5.92 -12.57 15.04
N ALA A 120 -5.83 -11.31 14.63
CA ALA A 120 -5.26 -10.93 13.33
C ALA A 120 -3.80 -11.37 13.22
N LYS A 121 -2.98 -11.14 14.25
CA LYS A 121 -1.57 -11.58 14.31
C LYS A 121 -1.42 -13.09 14.18
N GLN A 122 -2.32 -13.85 14.79
CA GLN A 122 -2.33 -15.31 14.63
C GLN A 122 -2.61 -15.72 13.19
N LEU A 123 -3.64 -15.15 12.54
CA LEU A 123 -3.96 -15.42 11.14
C LEU A 123 -2.80 -15.03 10.21
N ILE A 124 -2.18 -13.87 10.44
CA ILE A 124 -1.01 -13.41 9.71
C ILE A 124 0.14 -14.42 9.81
N ALA A 125 0.47 -14.88 11.01
CA ALA A 125 1.52 -15.86 11.22
C ALA A 125 1.22 -17.19 10.51
N GLU A 126 -0.04 -17.62 10.51
CA GLU A 126 -0.48 -18.82 9.81
C GLU A 126 -0.38 -18.67 8.28
N ILE A 127 -0.76 -17.51 7.73
CA ILE A 127 -0.63 -17.21 6.28
C ILE A 127 0.84 -17.19 5.89
N GLN A 128 1.70 -16.54 6.67
CA GLN A 128 3.14 -16.44 6.41
C GLN A 128 3.86 -17.81 6.48
N ALA A 129 3.32 -18.76 7.22
CA ALA A 129 3.84 -20.13 7.28
C ALA A 129 3.38 -21.01 6.11
N MET A 130 2.48 -20.50 5.25
CA MET A 130 1.90 -21.20 4.11
C MET A 130 2.40 -20.62 2.78
N LYS A 131 2.03 -21.30 1.69
CA LYS A 131 2.23 -20.81 0.33
C LYS A 131 0.92 -20.84 -0.43
N VAL A 132 0.82 -19.99 -1.44
CA VAL A 132 -0.27 -20.06 -2.41
C VAL A 132 -0.36 -21.48 -2.99
N GLY A 133 -1.59 -22.00 -3.13
CA GLY A 133 -1.86 -23.39 -3.49
C GLY A 133 -2.02 -24.33 -2.31
N ASP A 134 -1.59 -23.98 -1.11
CA ASP A 134 -1.95 -24.73 0.10
C ASP A 134 -3.46 -24.61 0.37
N ARG A 135 -4.06 -25.73 0.81
CA ARG A 135 -5.52 -25.91 0.88
C ARG A 135 -6.32 -24.78 1.56
N LEU A 136 -5.73 -24.07 2.49
CA LEU A 136 -6.42 -23.02 3.25
C LEU A 136 -5.83 -21.63 3.04
N PHE A 137 -4.85 -21.46 2.16
CA PHE A 137 -4.16 -20.18 1.99
C PHE A 137 -5.13 -19.05 1.61
N ASP A 138 -5.85 -19.18 0.49
CA ASP A 138 -6.82 -18.19 0.03
C ASP A 138 -7.92 -17.93 1.07
N ALA A 139 -8.44 -19.00 1.68
CA ALA A 139 -9.49 -18.88 2.70
C ALA A 139 -9.02 -18.06 3.92
N LYS A 140 -7.77 -18.23 4.36
CA LYS A 140 -7.23 -17.46 5.48
C LYS A 140 -7.01 -16.01 5.13
N VAL A 141 -6.58 -15.70 3.91
CA VAL A 141 -6.43 -14.32 3.46
C VAL A 141 -7.79 -13.63 3.41
N ILE A 142 -8.83 -14.31 2.90
CA ILE A 142 -10.20 -13.76 2.85
C ILE A 142 -10.74 -13.53 4.27
N VAL A 143 -10.63 -14.53 5.15
CA VAL A 143 -11.09 -14.42 6.56
C VAL A 143 -10.34 -13.32 7.30
N LEU A 144 -9.03 -13.14 7.04
CA LEU A 144 -8.28 -12.03 7.60
C LEU A 144 -8.87 -10.68 7.13
N GLY A 145 -9.23 -10.58 5.85
CA GLY A 145 -9.85 -9.36 5.30
C GLY A 145 -11.20 -9.03 5.95
N GLU A 146 -12.06 -10.02 6.12
CA GLU A 146 -13.36 -9.87 6.82
C GLU A 146 -13.16 -9.44 8.28
N TYR A 147 -12.18 -10.01 8.94
CA TYR A 147 -11.85 -9.70 10.33
C TYR A 147 -11.30 -8.26 10.49
N ILE A 148 -10.41 -7.85 9.60
CA ILE A 148 -9.87 -6.48 9.57
C ILE A 148 -10.93 -5.46 9.18
N ASP A 149 -11.88 -5.79 8.29
CA ASP A 149 -12.99 -4.89 7.96
C ASP A 149 -13.86 -4.59 9.19
N HIS A 150 -14.11 -5.59 10.05
CA HIS A 150 -14.85 -5.41 11.31
C HIS A 150 -14.10 -4.49 12.29
N HIS A 151 -12.86 -4.82 12.59
CA HIS A 151 -12.00 -4.03 13.46
C HIS A 151 -11.90 -2.56 13.02
N VAL A 152 -11.67 -2.33 11.73
CA VAL A 152 -11.59 -0.96 11.16
C VAL A 152 -12.91 -0.22 11.29
N GLU A 153 -14.06 -0.91 11.17
CA GLU A 153 -15.37 -0.28 11.34
C GLU A 153 -15.56 0.23 12.78
N GLU A 154 -15.16 -0.53 13.78
CA GLU A 154 -15.24 -0.14 15.20
C GLU A 154 -14.30 1.03 15.51
N GLU A 155 -13.06 0.98 15.07
CA GLU A 155 -12.14 2.10 15.25
C GLU A 155 -12.65 3.38 14.58
N GLU A 156 -13.08 3.28 13.32
CA GLU A 156 -13.50 4.44 12.56
C GLU A 156 -14.84 5.03 12.99
N SER A 157 -15.73 4.21 13.56
CA SER A 157 -17.06 4.65 13.99
C SER A 157 -17.12 5.05 15.47
N GLU A 158 -16.23 4.51 16.31
CA GLU A 158 -16.27 4.70 17.76
C GLU A 158 -14.98 5.34 18.29
N MET A 159 -13.84 4.65 18.20
CA MET A 159 -12.59 5.10 18.81
C MET A 159 -12.05 6.42 18.22
N PHE A 160 -12.04 6.57 16.91
CA PHE A 160 -11.50 7.78 16.27
C PHE A 160 -12.36 9.03 16.47
N PRO A 161 -13.70 8.97 16.51
CA PRO A 161 -14.52 10.11 16.92
C PRO A 161 -14.20 10.55 18.36
N GLU A 162 -14.12 9.64 19.31
CA GLU A 162 -13.78 9.96 20.70
C GLU A 162 -12.38 10.54 20.83
N ALA A 163 -11.41 9.99 20.12
CA ALA A 163 -10.05 10.53 20.09
C ALA A 163 -10.01 11.96 19.52
N ARG A 164 -10.89 12.30 18.55
CA ARG A 164 -11.00 13.66 18.03
C ARG A 164 -11.62 14.64 19.00
N ASP A 165 -12.56 14.17 19.79
CA ASP A 165 -13.29 14.99 20.74
C ASP A 165 -12.52 15.13 22.09
N SER A 166 -11.45 14.37 22.28
CA SER A 166 -10.56 14.43 23.42
C SER A 166 -9.47 15.52 23.32
N ASP A 167 -8.71 15.71 24.39
CA ASP A 167 -7.57 16.66 24.45
C ASP A 167 -6.27 16.12 23.80
N LEU A 168 -6.33 15.04 23.00
CA LEU A 168 -5.17 14.44 22.35
C LEU A 168 -4.53 15.37 21.30
N ASP A 169 -3.21 15.53 21.36
CA ASP A 169 -2.47 16.16 20.26
C ASP A 169 -2.28 15.18 19.10
N LEU A 170 -3.36 14.99 18.33
CA LEU A 170 -3.37 14.10 17.16
C LEU A 170 -2.29 14.43 16.11
N LYS A 171 -1.81 15.68 16.07
CA LYS A 171 -0.73 16.09 15.15
C LYS A 171 0.62 15.58 15.64
N ALA A 172 0.90 15.74 16.94
CA ALA A 172 2.13 15.21 17.52
C ALA A 172 2.15 13.68 17.45
N LEU A 173 1.03 13.01 17.73
CA LEU A 173 0.89 11.56 17.55
C LEU A 173 1.10 11.13 16.11
N GLY A 174 0.55 11.85 15.14
CA GLY A 174 0.75 11.55 13.71
C GLY A 174 2.22 11.59 13.29
N VAL A 175 3.00 12.51 13.85
CA VAL A 175 4.46 12.56 13.61
C VAL A 175 5.16 11.32 14.18
N GLN A 176 4.80 10.91 15.40
CA GLN A 176 5.38 9.73 16.06
C GLN A 176 5.03 8.44 15.30
N LEU A 177 3.76 8.25 14.95
CA LEU A 177 3.29 7.12 14.16
C LEU A 177 4.00 7.01 12.82
N ALA A 178 4.11 8.13 12.08
CA ALA A 178 4.79 8.15 10.80
C ALA A 178 6.28 7.79 10.91
N ALA A 179 6.96 8.30 11.92
CA ALA A 179 8.36 7.98 12.16
C ALA A 179 8.54 6.49 12.50
N ARG A 180 7.72 5.97 13.41
CA ARG A 180 7.79 4.57 13.82
C ARG A 180 7.43 3.61 12.68
N LYS A 181 6.41 3.93 11.91
CA LYS A 181 6.04 3.18 10.70
C LYS A 181 7.22 3.09 9.72
N ALA A 182 7.90 4.22 9.47
CA ALA A 182 9.04 4.24 8.56
C ALA A 182 10.20 3.37 9.08
N GLU A 183 10.48 3.37 10.40
CA GLU A 183 11.49 2.49 11.01
C GLU A 183 11.15 1.01 10.83
N LEU A 184 9.91 0.62 11.10
CA LEU A 184 9.44 -0.77 10.99
C LEU A 184 9.49 -1.26 9.55
N MET A 185 9.03 -0.44 8.60
CA MET A 185 9.10 -0.77 7.17
C MET A 185 10.54 -0.90 6.69
N ALA A 186 11.45 -0.04 7.13
CA ALA A 186 12.87 -0.15 6.79
C ALA A 186 13.52 -1.42 7.37
N ALA A 187 13.15 -1.80 8.61
CA ALA A 187 13.62 -3.03 9.24
C ALA A 187 13.14 -4.29 8.52
N ALA A 188 11.96 -4.23 7.90
CA ALA A 188 11.40 -5.32 7.08
C ALA A 188 12.01 -5.38 5.66
N GLY A 189 12.89 -4.45 5.29
CA GLY A 189 13.56 -4.42 3.98
C GLY A 189 12.72 -3.79 2.86
N GLN A 190 11.74 -2.93 3.22
CA GLN A 190 10.85 -2.21 2.28
C GLN A 190 11.27 -0.75 2.08
#